data_16a6e51240abca6708748f7a72a3ab8f
#
_entry.id   16a6e51240abca6708748f7a72a3ab8f
#
_cell.length_a   1.000
_cell.length_b   1.000
_cell.length_c   1.000
_cell.angle_alpha   90.00
_cell.angle_beta   90.00
_cell.angle_gamma   90.00
#
_symmetry.space_group_name_H-M   'P 1'
#
loop_
_entity.id
_entity.type
_entity.pdbx_description
1 polymer ?
#
loop_
_entity_poly.entity_id
_entity_poly.type
_entity_poly.pdbx_seq_one_letter_code
_entity_poly.pdbx_strand_id
1 'polypeptide(L)'
;GHTRLFGTKKSLSGSGCNFQRFCHRAIFMGIDYEFNDFIQAVHRIYRFLQDKPVIIDILYMDTESEILLALQRKWHQYDELSRKMEEIIKEYGLGSLALESLKRTIGCERVEITGKSYTAINNDCVEEIKNWPTDSIDLYVTSIPFGNHYEYSPSYNDFGHNPDDNAFFEQMDYLTPELLRTLKPGRVAAIHVKDRVQFGNVTGMGMPTIEPFHADCISHFIKHGFAYFGMITVVTDVVRENNQTYRLGWTEQCKDGTKMGVGCPEYILLFRKLPTDHSKGYADVRVTKSKEEYTRAQWQ
;
A
#
# COMPACT_ATOMS: atom_id res chain seq x y z
N GLY A 1 -22.30 -2.36 -28.26
CA GLY A 1 -21.63 -1.95 -27.02
C GLY A 1 -21.04 -0.56 -27.20
N HIS A 2 -21.24 0.33 -26.25
CA HIS A 2 -20.66 1.68 -26.32
C HIS A 2 -19.19 1.60 -25.89
N THR A 3 -18.27 1.97 -26.77
CA THR A 3 -16.86 2.15 -26.44
C THR A 3 -16.73 3.47 -25.68
N ARG A 4 -16.24 3.42 -24.45
CA ARG A 4 -15.92 4.61 -23.66
C ARG A 4 -14.43 4.90 -23.80
N LEU A 5 -14.10 6.16 -24.10
CA LEU A 5 -12.74 6.66 -24.14
C LEU A 5 -12.50 7.54 -22.90
N PHE A 6 -11.40 7.31 -22.20
CA PHE A 6 -10.95 8.13 -21.08
C PHE A 6 -9.60 8.75 -21.42
N GLY A 7 -9.50 10.07 -21.31
CA GLY A 7 -8.25 10.82 -21.54
C GLY A 7 -7.70 11.37 -20.23
N THR A 8 -6.39 11.18 -19.98
CA THR A 8 -5.70 11.68 -18.79
C THR A 8 -4.24 12.02 -19.09
N LYS A 9 -3.59 12.75 -18.20
CA LYS A 9 -2.14 12.98 -18.23
C LYS A 9 -1.43 11.95 -17.34
N LYS A 10 -0.20 11.54 -17.70
CA LYS A 10 0.65 10.66 -16.89
C LYS A 10 0.75 11.14 -15.43
N SER A 11 0.98 12.43 -15.23
CA SER A 11 1.10 13.05 -13.90
C SER A 11 -0.19 13.05 -13.06
N LEU A 12 -1.37 12.96 -13.69
CA LEU A 12 -2.67 12.97 -13.01
C LEU A 12 -3.20 11.57 -12.74
N SER A 13 -2.93 10.63 -13.63
CA SER A 13 -3.32 9.22 -13.49
C SER A 13 -2.21 8.37 -12.86
N GLY A 14 -1.07 8.97 -12.58
CA GLY A 14 0.10 8.36 -12.00
C GLY A 14 -0.11 7.88 -10.55
N SER A 15 -1.11 8.37 -9.83
CA SER A 15 -1.44 7.93 -8.48
C SER A 15 -2.92 7.54 -8.36
N GLY A 16 -3.19 6.37 -7.77
CA GLY A 16 -4.52 6.00 -7.29
C GLY A 16 -5.54 5.46 -8.30
N CYS A 17 -5.19 5.26 -9.58
CA CYS A 17 -6.13 4.76 -10.58
C CYS A 17 -5.88 3.29 -10.94
N ASN A 18 -6.88 2.44 -10.80
CA ASN A 18 -6.86 1.03 -11.18
C ASN A 18 -7.72 0.82 -12.43
N PHE A 19 -7.09 0.79 -13.60
CA PHE A 19 -7.80 0.68 -14.87
C PHE A 19 -7.94 -0.77 -15.37
N GLN A 20 -7.18 -1.73 -14.82
CA GLN A 20 -7.10 -3.11 -15.33
C GLN A 20 -8.44 -3.83 -15.40
N ARG A 21 -9.41 -3.51 -14.54
CA ARG A 21 -10.74 -4.14 -14.56
C ARG A 21 -11.61 -3.70 -15.75
N PHE A 22 -11.32 -2.52 -16.31
CA PHE A 22 -12.17 -1.88 -17.30
C PHE A 22 -11.46 -1.61 -18.62
N CYS A 23 -10.12 -1.64 -18.60
CA CYS A 23 -9.30 -1.25 -19.73
C CYS A 23 -8.14 -2.24 -19.90
N HIS A 24 -7.95 -2.69 -21.14
CA HIS A 24 -6.81 -3.51 -21.56
C HIS A 24 -6.07 -2.90 -22.76
N ARG A 25 -6.45 -1.68 -23.17
CA ARG A 25 -5.79 -0.96 -24.24
C ARG A 25 -5.54 0.48 -23.83
N ALA A 26 -4.34 0.98 -24.04
CA ALA A 26 -3.98 2.38 -23.84
C ALA A 26 -3.31 2.96 -25.08
N ILE A 27 -3.52 4.25 -25.29
CA ILE A 27 -2.88 5.01 -26.36
C ILE A 27 -2.08 6.14 -25.70
N PHE A 28 -0.77 6.12 -25.86
CA PHE A 28 0.11 7.20 -25.45
C PHE A 28 0.26 8.19 -26.58
N MET A 29 -0.13 9.44 -26.34
CA MET A 29 -0.01 10.55 -27.29
C MET A 29 1.21 11.41 -26.93
N GLY A 30 2.36 11.10 -27.52
CA GLY A 30 3.66 11.66 -27.16
C GLY A 30 4.40 10.82 -26.12
N ILE A 31 5.71 10.86 -26.20
CA ILE A 31 6.65 10.11 -25.34
C ILE A 31 7.76 11.04 -24.86
N ASP A 32 8.35 10.69 -23.72
CA ASP A 32 9.50 11.38 -23.15
C ASP A 32 10.53 10.37 -22.63
N TYR A 33 11.68 10.85 -22.14
CA TYR A 33 12.73 9.99 -21.60
C TYR A 33 12.45 9.43 -20.18
N GLU A 34 11.30 9.80 -19.60
CA GLU A 34 10.85 9.38 -18.27
C GLU A 34 10.31 7.93 -18.31
N PHE A 35 11.23 6.96 -18.37
CA PHE A 35 10.89 5.54 -18.48
C PHE A 35 10.03 5.07 -17.30
N ASN A 36 10.31 5.55 -16.09
CA ASN A 36 9.54 5.16 -14.91
C ASN A 36 8.08 5.60 -15.00
N ASP A 37 7.82 6.81 -15.43
CA ASP A 37 6.45 7.33 -15.62
C ASP A 37 5.69 6.55 -16.71
N PHE A 38 6.40 6.19 -17.78
CA PHE A 38 5.85 5.36 -18.84
C PHE A 38 5.47 3.97 -18.33
N ILE A 39 6.37 3.30 -17.59
CA ILE A 39 6.14 1.99 -17.00
C ILE A 39 5.01 2.03 -15.97
N GLN A 40 4.97 3.06 -15.10
CA GLN A 40 3.87 3.24 -14.17
C GLN A 40 2.51 3.33 -14.90
N ALA A 41 2.44 4.13 -15.96
CA ALA A 41 1.21 4.28 -16.71
C ALA A 41 0.79 2.97 -17.42
N VAL A 42 1.74 2.18 -17.90
CA VAL A 42 1.48 0.83 -18.46
C VAL A 42 0.96 -0.10 -17.37
N HIS A 43 1.56 -0.09 -16.20
CA HIS A 43 1.16 -0.93 -15.08
C HIS A 43 -0.22 -0.57 -14.50
N ARG A 44 -0.86 0.53 -14.91
CA ARG A 44 -2.28 0.83 -14.58
C ARG A 44 -3.27 -0.13 -15.23
N ILE A 45 -2.89 -0.71 -16.35
CA ILE A 45 -3.69 -1.67 -17.10
C ILE A 45 -3.06 -3.06 -17.17
N TYR A 46 -1.72 -3.15 -17.11
CA TYR A 46 -0.98 -4.40 -17.07
C TYR A 46 -0.66 -4.78 -15.62
N ARG A 47 -1.60 -5.45 -14.98
CA ARG A 47 -1.55 -5.81 -13.55
C ARG A 47 -2.08 -7.21 -13.29
N PHE A 48 -1.82 -7.69 -12.09
CA PHE A 48 -2.46 -8.87 -11.53
C PHE A 48 -4.00 -8.77 -11.67
N LEU A 49 -4.65 -9.86 -12.08
CA LEU A 49 -6.08 -9.94 -12.42
C LEU A 49 -6.48 -9.25 -13.75
N GLN A 50 -5.55 -8.86 -14.61
CA GLN A 50 -5.88 -8.54 -16.00
C GLN A 50 -6.02 -9.86 -16.78
N ASP A 51 -7.23 -10.19 -17.17
CA ASP A 51 -7.59 -11.43 -17.89
C ASP A 51 -7.46 -11.32 -19.41
N LYS A 52 -7.17 -10.11 -19.92
CA LYS A 52 -7.08 -9.83 -21.36
C LYS A 52 -5.67 -9.40 -21.75
N PRO A 53 -5.24 -9.73 -22.99
CA PRO A 53 -4.00 -9.20 -23.52
C PRO A 53 -4.01 -7.66 -23.50
N VAL A 54 -2.99 -7.06 -22.91
CA VAL A 54 -2.82 -5.62 -22.84
C VAL A 54 -2.21 -5.12 -24.14
N ILE A 55 -2.83 -4.11 -24.74
CA ILE A 55 -2.37 -3.47 -25.99
C ILE A 55 -1.99 -2.03 -25.68
N ILE A 56 -0.75 -1.67 -26.00
CA ILE A 56 -0.21 -0.32 -25.84
C ILE A 56 0.10 0.24 -27.22
N ASP A 57 -0.64 1.25 -27.61
CA ASP A 57 -0.36 2.00 -28.84
C ASP A 57 0.42 3.27 -28.46
N ILE A 58 1.51 3.54 -29.14
CA ILE A 58 2.32 4.74 -28.93
C ILE A 58 2.28 5.58 -30.20
N LEU A 59 1.71 6.77 -30.09
CA LEU A 59 1.73 7.78 -31.16
C LEU A 59 2.87 8.76 -30.88
N TYR A 60 3.80 8.85 -31.78
CA TYR A 60 4.98 9.70 -31.66
C TYR A 60 5.28 10.41 -32.98
N MET A 61 5.99 11.52 -32.90
CA MET A 61 6.48 12.26 -34.10
C MET A 61 7.84 11.68 -34.51
N ASP A 62 8.20 11.90 -35.80
CA ASP A 62 9.50 11.45 -36.31
C ASP A 62 10.69 11.96 -35.48
N THR A 63 10.55 13.16 -34.93
CA THR A 63 11.54 13.76 -34.01
C THR A 63 11.68 13.04 -32.65
N GLU A 64 10.72 12.22 -32.29
CA GLU A 64 10.68 11.45 -31.03
C GLU A 64 11.13 9.98 -31.20
N SER A 65 11.56 9.60 -32.40
CA SER A 65 11.96 8.23 -32.72
C SER A 65 13.11 7.71 -31.85
N GLU A 66 14.07 8.56 -31.46
CA GLU A 66 15.16 8.19 -30.55
C GLU A 66 14.67 7.91 -29.14
N ILE A 67 13.64 8.66 -28.67
CA ILE A 67 12.99 8.43 -27.38
C ILE A 67 12.31 7.07 -27.38
N LEU A 68 11.58 6.74 -28.45
CA LEU A 68 10.95 5.43 -28.61
C LEU A 68 11.97 4.29 -28.55
N LEU A 69 13.07 4.43 -29.27
CA LEU A 69 14.15 3.42 -29.26
C LEU A 69 14.78 3.27 -27.86
N ALA A 70 14.91 4.35 -27.12
CA ALA A 70 15.40 4.30 -25.74
C ALA A 70 14.42 3.59 -24.81
N LEU A 71 13.12 3.89 -24.92
CA LEU A 71 12.06 3.22 -24.17
C LEU A 71 12.01 1.71 -24.50
N GLN A 72 12.07 1.34 -25.77
CA GLN A 72 12.06 -0.06 -26.22
C GLN A 72 13.27 -0.83 -25.71
N ARG A 73 14.47 -0.24 -25.73
CA ARG A 73 15.67 -0.88 -25.17
C ARG A 73 15.54 -1.13 -23.67
N LYS A 74 15.07 -0.15 -22.92
CA LYS A 74 14.86 -0.32 -21.47
C LYS A 74 13.78 -1.33 -21.15
N TRP A 75 12.70 -1.36 -21.94
CA TRP A 75 11.66 -2.38 -21.82
C TRP A 75 12.20 -3.78 -22.08
N HIS A 76 12.95 -3.94 -23.17
CA HIS A 76 13.53 -5.24 -23.52
C HIS A 76 14.52 -5.75 -22.46
N GLN A 77 15.33 -4.85 -21.90
CA GLN A 77 16.23 -5.19 -20.79
C GLN A 77 15.44 -5.64 -19.54
N TYR A 78 14.36 -4.99 -19.23
CA TYR A 78 13.48 -5.33 -18.12
C TYR A 78 12.82 -6.71 -18.34
N ASP A 79 12.27 -6.95 -19.52
CA ASP A 79 11.64 -8.24 -19.90
C ASP A 79 12.67 -9.39 -19.92
N GLU A 80 13.83 -9.16 -20.47
CA GLU A 80 14.90 -10.15 -20.52
C GLU A 80 15.40 -10.54 -19.13
N LEU A 81 15.56 -9.55 -18.26
CA LEU A 81 15.93 -9.79 -16.86
C LEU A 81 14.86 -10.60 -16.15
N SER A 82 13.59 -10.21 -16.27
CA SER A 82 12.46 -10.90 -15.66
C SER A 82 12.35 -12.35 -16.13
N ARG A 83 12.52 -12.58 -17.45
CA ARG A 83 12.48 -13.93 -18.03
C ARG A 83 13.64 -14.80 -17.56
N LYS A 84 14.88 -14.29 -17.56
CA LYS A 84 16.05 -15.02 -17.06
C LYS A 84 15.87 -15.41 -15.59
N MET A 85 15.29 -14.54 -14.81
CA MET A 85 15.00 -14.83 -13.40
C MET A 85 13.93 -15.90 -13.24
N GLU A 86 12.87 -15.89 -14.05
CA GLU A 86 11.87 -16.98 -14.06
C GLU A 86 12.48 -18.33 -14.48
N GLU A 87 13.38 -18.34 -15.46
CA GLU A 87 14.09 -19.54 -15.90
C GLU A 87 14.98 -20.12 -14.77
N ILE A 88 15.75 -19.27 -14.10
CA ILE A 88 16.59 -19.66 -12.95
C ILE A 88 15.73 -20.25 -11.82
N ILE A 89 14.58 -19.64 -11.53
CA ILE A 89 13.66 -20.12 -10.50
C ILE A 89 13.08 -21.49 -10.84
N LYS A 90 12.69 -21.72 -12.11
CA LYS A 90 12.18 -23.00 -12.57
C LYS A 90 13.25 -24.10 -12.54
N GLU A 91 14.49 -23.75 -12.88
CA GLU A 91 15.61 -24.68 -12.95
C GLU A 91 16.11 -25.12 -11.56
N TYR A 92 16.12 -24.20 -10.59
CA TYR A 92 16.63 -24.47 -9.23
C TYR A 92 15.55 -24.83 -8.22
N GLY A 93 14.28 -24.97 -8.64
CA GLY A 93 13.18 -25.47 -7.80
C GLY A 93 12.88 -24.60 -6.58
N LEU A 94 13.06 -23.28 -6.68
CA LEU A 94 12.73 -22.36 -5.60
C LEU A 94 11.23 -22.41 -5.31
N GLY A 95 10.89 -22.56 -4.05
CA GLY A 95 9.51 -22.54 -3.59
C GLY A 95 8.83 -21.19 -3.86
N SER A 96 7.50 -21.15 -3.77
CA SER A 96 6.70 -19.94 -4.01
C SER A 96 7.16 -18.72 -3.20
N LEU A 97 7.64 -18.94 -1.98
CA LEU A 97 8.19 -17.88 -1.11
C LEU A 97 9.49 -17.29 -1.64
N ALA A 98 10.38 -18.13 -2.19
CA ALA A 98 11.63 -17.66 -2.76
C ALA A 98 11.38 -16.90 -4.09
N LEU A 99 10.38 -17.32 -4.87
CA LEU A 99 9.93 -16.62 -6.06
C LEU A 99 9.39 -15.22 -5.73
N GLU A 100 8.58 -15.14 -4.70
CA GLU A 100 8.01 -13.86 -4.23
C GLU A 100 9.12 -12.92 -3.71
N SER A 101 10.04 -13.44 -2.89
CA SER A 101 11.21 -12.71 -2.43
C SER A 101 12.04 -12.13 -3.59
N LEU A 102 12.28 -12.95 -4.60
CA LEU A 102 13.02 -12.52 -5.78
C LEU A 102 12.28 -11.45 -6.59
N LYS A 103 10.97 -11.58 -6.77
CA LYS A 103 10.15 -10.54 -7.41
C LYS A 103 10.22 -9.22 -6.66
N ARG A 104 10.27 -9.25 -5.33
CA ARG A 104 10.36 -8.05 -4.48
C ARG A 104 11.71 -7.37 -4.54
N THR A 105 12.78 -8.10 -4.81
CA THR A 105 14.13 -7.53 -4.94
C THR A 105 14.43 -6.96 -6.34
N ILE A 106 13.62 -7.30 -7.34
CA ILE A 106 13.80 -6.78 -8.70
C ILE A 106 13.42 -5.29 -8.75
N GLY A 107 14.39 -4.44 -9.08
CA GLY A 107 14.18 -3.00 -9.24
C GLY A 107 14.18 -2.21 -7.93
N CYS A 108 14.51 -2.83 -6.80
CA CYS A 108 14.68 -2.17 -5.52
C CYS A 108 16.17 -2.16 -5.15
N GLU A 109 16.79 -0.98 -5.15
CA GLU A 109 18.16 -0.81 -4.64
C GLU A 109 18.09 -0.50 -3.16
N ARG A 110 18.66 -1.38 -2.32
CA ARG A 110 18.74 -1.17 -0.89
C ARG A 110 19.74 -0.06 -0.57
N VAL A 111 19.26 1.01 0.03
CA VAL A 111 20.08 2.13 0.50
C VAL A 111 19.95 2.24 2.01
N GLU A 112 21.08 2.30 2.70
CA GLU A 112 21.15 2.45 4.15
C GLU A 112 21.97 3.68 4.54
N ILE A 113 21.43 4.49 5.45
CA ILE A 113 22.09 5.65 6.02
C ILE A 113 22.02 5.54 7.54
N THR A 114 23.17 5.46 8.19
CA THR A 114 23.27 5.40 9.65
C THR A 114 23.68 6.75 10.21
N GLY A 115 22.84 7.33 11.06
CA GLY A 115 23.12 8.53 11.83
C GLY A 115 23.56 8.18 13.27
N LYS A 116 23.67 9.21 14.11
CA LYS A 116 24.14 9.04 15.49
C LYS A 116 23.21 8.18 16.36
N SER A 117 21.90 8.25 16.12
CA SER A 117 20.84 7.57 16.92
C SER A 117 19.77 6.93 16.06
N TYR A 118 19.99 6.79 14.77
CA TYR A 118 19.02 6.17 13.86
C TYR A 118 19.74 5.48 12.70
N THR A 119 19.05 4.53 12.10
CA THR A 119 19.39 3.97 10.79
C THR A 119 18.16 4.11 9.89
N ALA A 120 18.32 4.73 8.74
CA ALA A 120 17.30 4.86 7.72
C ALA A 120 17.59 3.88 6.58
N ILE A 121 16.62 3.06 6.24
CA ILE A 121 16.75 2.04 5.19
C ILE A 121 15.64 2.26 4.17
N ASN A 122 16.04 2.40 2.90
CA ASN A 122 15.12 2.36 1.76
C ASN A 122 15.25 1.00 1.09
N ASN A 123 14.21 0.19 1.20
CA ASN A 123 14.13 -1.16 0.64
C ASN A 123 12.67 -1.60 0.55
N ASP A 124 12.37 -2.72 -0.11
CA ASP A 124 11.11 -3.42 0.07
C ASP A 124 10.99 -3.88 1.53
N CYS A 125 9.93 -3.45 2.22
CA CYS A 125 9.79 -3.67 3.67
C CYS A 125 9.60 -5.16 4.02
N VAL A 126 9.04 -5.98 3.12
CA VAL A 126 8.88 -7.42 3.31
C VAL A 126 10.23 -8.12 3.26
N GLU A 127 11.11 -7.71 2.34
CA GLU A 127 12.46 -8.28 2.23
C GLU A 127 13.37 -7.76 3.35
N GLU A 128 13.27 -6.49 3.70
CA GLU A 128 14.09 -5.91 4.76
C GLU A 128 13.82 -6.55 6.11
N ILE A 129 12.55 -6.70 6.49
CA ILE A 129 12.18 -7.21 7.82
C ILE A 129 12.60 -8.67 8.05
N LYS A 130 12.76 -9.47 6.99
CA LYS A 130 13.27 -10.84 7.08
C LYS A 130 14.68 -10.92 7.68
N ASN A 131 15.48 -9.87 7.47
CA ASN A 131 16.84 -9.78 7.96
C ASN A 131 16.91 -9.37 9.44
N TRP A 132 15.81 -8.92 10.01
CA TRP A 132 15.79 -8.44 11.39
C TRP A 132 15.66 -9.61 12.37
N PRO A 133 16.38 -9.57 13.52
CA PRO A 133 16.29 -10.65 14.52
C PRO A 133 14.87 -10.79 15.10
N THR A 134 14.51 -12.02 15.44
CA THR A 134 13.30 -12.30 16.20
C THR A 134 13.36 -11.56 17.55
N ASP A 135 12.22 -11.02 18.02
CA ASP A 135 12.09 -10.36 19.32
C ASP A 135 13.09 -9.21 19.54
N SER A 136 13.36 -8.43 18.49
CA SER A 136 14.33 -7.34 18.50
C SER A 136 13.72 -5.95 18.63
N ILE A 137 12.46 -5.78 18.22
CA ILE A 137 11.79 -4.48 18.10
C ILE A 137 10.95 -4.19 19.34
N ASP A 138 11.10 -3.00 19.91
CA ASP A 138 10.33 -2.58 21.09
C ASP A 138 9.00 -1.92 20.74
N LEU A 139 8.90 -1.27 19.58
CA LEU A 139 7.68 -0.58 19.16
C LEU A 139 7.66 -0.44 17.63
N TYR A 140 6.54 -0.80 17.01
CA TYR A 140 6.22 -0.41 15.65
C TYR A 140 5.30 0.80 15.64
N VAL A 141 5.65 1.80 14.81
CA VAL A 141 4.77 2.92 14.47
C VAL A 141 4.82 3.10 12.97
N THR A 142 3.69 2.88 12.32
CA THR A 142 3.62 2.99 10.86
C THR A 142 2.23 3.39 10.41
N SER A 143 2.16 4.03 9.24
CA SER A 143 0.94 4.22 8.47
C SER A 143 1.01 3.27 7.29
N ILE A 144 0.17 2.25 7.28
CA ILE A 144 0.08 1.36 6.12
C ILE A 144 -0.70 2.05 4.99
N PRO A 145 -0.50 1.71 3.72
CA PRO A 145 -1.36 2.16 2.65
C PRO A 145 -2.82 1.77 2.93
N PHE A 146 -3.74 2.68 2.61
CA PHE A 146 -5.17 2.43 2.84
C PHE A 146 -5.75 1.66 1.64
N GLY A 147 -5.36 0.41 1.50
CA GLY A 147 -5.68 -0.41 0.33
C GLY A 147 -5.09 0.19 -0.95
N ASN A 148 -5.95 0.48 -1.92
CA ASN A 148 -5.56 1.01 -3.24
C ASN A 148 -5.71 2.55 -3.36
N HIS A 149 -5.63 3.29 -2.26
CA HIS A 149 -5.93 4.74 -2.27
C HIS A 149 -4.81 5.56 -2.92
N TYR A 150 -3.54 5.25 -2.60
CA TYR A 150 -2.36 5.92 -3.15
C TYR A 150 -1.32 4.90 -3.57
N GLU A 151 -0.60 5.23 -4.63
CA GLU A 151 0.63 4.56 -5.02
C GLU A 151 1.81 5.40 -4.54
N TYR A 152 2.74 4.76 -3.85
CA TYR A 152 3.86 5.45 -3.19
C TYR A 152 5.16 5.32 -3.97
N SER A 153 5.29 4.28 -4.79
CA SER A 153 6.49 4.02 -5.56
C SER A 153 6.19 3.40 -6.93
N PRO A 154 7.12 3.45 -7.89
CA PRO A 154 7.00 2.74 -9.16
C PRO A 154 7.17 1.23 -9.03
N SER A 155 7.44 0.71 -7.85
CA SER A 155 7.63 -0.71 -7.62
C SER A 155 6.34 -1.47 -7.89
N TYR A 156 6.46 -2.61 -8.58
CA TYR A 156 5.34 -3.53 -8.79
C TYR A 156 4.76 -4.08 -7.48
N ASN A 157 5.58 -4.11 -6.43
CA ASN A 157 5.22 -4.62 -5.11
C ASN A 157 4.74 -3.52 -4.15
N ASP A 158 4.51 -2.30 -4.62
CA ASP A 158 3.92 -1.25 -3.80
C ASP A 158 2.55 -1.71 -3.30
N PHE A 159 2.35 -1.65 -2.00
CA PHE A 159 1.10 -2.04 -1.36
C PHE A 159 -0.10 -1.19 -1.82
N GLY A 160 0.14 0.01 -2.32
CA GLY A 160 -0.88 0.86 -2.93
C GLY A 160 -1.36 0.41 -4.32
N HIS A 161 -0.65 -0.53 -4.95
CA HIS A 161 -0.98 -1.01 -6.31
C HIS A 161 -2.08 -2.07 -6.35
N ASN A 162 -2.66 -2.47 -5.24
CA ASN A 162 -3.64 -3.53 -5.19
C ASN A 162 -4.98 -3.12 -5.80
N PRO A 163 -5.68 -4.02 -6.50
CA PRO A 163 -6.96 -3.73 -7.13
C PRO A 163 -8.10 -3.58 -6.12
N ASP A 164 -8.00 -4.23 -4.99
CA ASP A 164 -8.98 -4.22 -3.90
C ASP A 164 -8.32 -4.59 -2.56
N ASP A 165 -9.11 -4.53 -1.49
CA ASP A 165 -8.61 -4.80 -0.15
C ASP A 165 -8.27 -6.29 0.07
N ASN A 166 -8.91 -7.22 -0.60
CA ASN A 166 -8.54 -8.63 -0.49
C ASN A 166 -7.10 -8.84 -0.99
N ALA A 167 -6.79 -8.33 -2.19
CA ALA A 167 -5.45 -8.40 -2.73
C ALA A 167 -4.42 -7.63 -1.87
N PHE A 168 -4.82 -6.52 -1.24
CA PHE A 168 -4.01 -5.80 -0.28
C PHE A 168 -3.67 -6.69 0.93
N PHE A 169 -4.67 -7.34 1.54
CA PHE A 169 -4.44 -8.20 2.69
C PHE A 169 -3.70 -9.49 2.35
N GLU A 170 -3.88 -10.06 1.14
CA GLU A 170 -3.04 -11.15 0.64
C GLU A 170 -1.55 -10.72 0.55
N GLN A 171 -1.28 -9.50 0.14
CA GLN A 171 0.07 -8.96 0.15
C GLN A 171 0.58 -8.71 1.58
N MET A 172 -0.29 -8.22 2.48
CA MET A 172 0.04 -8.06 3.90
C MET A 172 0.31 -9.39 4.61
N ASP A 173 -0.19 -10.53 4.11
CA ASP A 173 0.12 -11.86 4.63
C ASP A 173 1.63 -12.17 4.59
N TYR A 174 2.42 -11.48 3.75
CA TYR A 174 3.89 -11.60 3.75
C TYR A 174 4.58 -10.72 4.79
N LEU A 175 3.98 -9.57 5.15
CA LEU A 175 4.57 -8.61 6.09
C LEU A 175 4.13 -8.86 7.54
N THR A 176 2.85 -9.10 7.75
CA THR A 176 2.26 -9.14 9.10
C THR A 176 2.86 -10.23 10.01
N PRO A 177 3.14 -11.47 9.53
CA PRO A 177 3.82 -12.47 10.34
C PRO A 177 5.23 -12.05 10.75
N GLU A 178 5.95 -11.34 9.90
CA GLU A 178 7.30 -10.84 10.18
C GLU A 178 7.29 -9.70 11.18
N LEU A 179 6.27 -8.82 11.14
CA LEU A 179 6.05 -7.83 12.19
C LEU A 179 5.83 -8.51 13.55
N LEU A 180 5.03 -9.57 13.59
CA LEU A 180 4.83 -10.34 14.81
C LEU A 180 6.12 -11.02 15.28
N ARG A 181 6.88 -11.63 14.36
CA ARG A 181 8.13 -12.32 14.67
C ARG A 181 9.14 -11.39 15.32
N THR A 182 9.35 -10.23 14.73
CA THR A 182 10.39 -9.28 15.12
C THR A 182 10.03 -8.41 16.31
N LEU A 183 8.74 -8.20 16.57
CA LEU A 183 8.27 -7.49 17.77
C LEU A 183 8.55 -8.31 19.02
N LYS A 184 9.10 -7.71 20.06
CA LYS A 184 9.32 -8.38 21.37
C LYS A 184 7.99 -8.76 22.04
N PRO A 185 7.93 -9.90 22.73
CA PRO A 185 6.75 -10.31 23.50
C PRO A 185 6.30 -9.24 24.50
N GLY A 186 5.00 -8.94 24.48
CA GLY A 186 4.38 -7.90 25.31
C GLY A 186 4.52 -6.47 24.76
N ARG A 187 5.17 -6.26 23.64
CA ARG A 187 5.30 -4.95 22.99
C ARG A 187 4.17 -4.68 22.01
N VAL A 188 4.09 -3.44 21.55
CA VAL A 188 2.96 -2.90 20.81
C VAL A 188 3.37 -2.52 19.39
N ALA A 189 2.49 -2.78 18.44
CA ALA A 189 2.49 -2.19 17.12
C ALA A 189 1.34 -1.18 17.01
N ALA A 190 1.65 0.05 16.67
CA ALA A 190 0.72 1.14 16.43
C ALA A 190 0.59 1.35 14.92
N ILE A 191 -0.56 1.00 14.37
CA ILE A 191 -0.83 0.98 12.92
C ILE A 191 -1.85 2.06 12.60
N HIS A 192 -1.42 3.10 11.90
CA HIS A 192 -2.31 4.16 11.44
C HIS A 192 -3.05 3.74 10.18
N VAL A 193 -4.37 3.92 10.20
CA VAL A 193 -5.28 3.59 9.11
C VAL A 193 -6.40 4.62 8.99
N LYS A 194 -7.07 4.64 7.85
CA LYS A 194 -8.22 5.50 7.57
C LYS A 194 -9.28 4.71 6.82
N ASP A 195 -10.53 4.91 7.19
CA ASP A 195 -11.66 4.44 6.40
C ASP A 195 -11.79 5.24 5.10
N ARG A 196 -12.40 4.64 4.09
CA ARG A 196 -12.44 5.20 2.75
C ARG A 196 -13.84 5.36 2.24
N VAL A 197 -14.06 6.42 1.47
CA VAL A 197 -15.29 6.58 0.70
C VAL A 197 -15.21 5.70 -0.55
N GLN A 198 -16.21 4.86 -0.74
CA GLN A 198 -16.43 4.11 -1.97
C GLN A 198 -17.57 4.73 -2.77
N PHE A 199 -17.31 5.00 -4.05
CA PHE A 199 -18.32 5.59 -4.91
C PHE A 199 -19.35 4.55 -5.36
N GLY A 200 -20.59 4.97 -5.48
CA GLY A 200 -21.70 4.09 -5.82
C GLY A 200 -21.60 3.38 -7.17
N ASN A 201 -20.81 3.92 -8.10
CA ASN A 201 -20.52 3.26 -9.38
C ASN A 201 -19.48 2.10 -9.21
N VAL A 202 -18.69 2.11 -8.16
CA VAL A 202 -17.75 1.03 -7.83
C VAL A 202 -18.47 -0.08 -7.08
N THR A 203 -19.28 0.28 -6.09
CA THR A 203 -20.02 -0.68 -5.26
C THR A 203 -21.30 -1.22 -5.93
N GLY A 204 -21.80 -0.56 -6.97
CA GLY A 204 -23.10 -0.86 -7.58
C GLY A 204 -24.32 -0.37 -6.77
N MET A 205 -24.10 0.28 -5.62
CA MET A 205 -25.19 0.75 -4.74
C MET A 205 -25.83 2.07 -5.20
N GLY A 206 -25.26 2.73 -6.22
CA GLY A 206 -25.78 4.00 -6.75
C GLY A 206 -25.52 5.22 -5.86
N MET A 207 -25.01 5.04 -4.64
CA MET A 207 -24.66 6.11 -3.69
C MET A 207 -23.30 5.82 -3.05
N PRO A 208 -22.57 6.87 -2.57
CA PRO A 208 -21.33 6.67 -1.83
C PRO A 208 -21.58 5.93 -0.51
N THR A 209 -20.65 5.02 -0.17
CA THR A 209 -20.62 4.31 1.11
C THR A 209 -19.23 4.46 1.74
N ILE A 210 -19.10 4.07 3.00
CA ILE A 210 -17.79 4.02 3.68
C ILE A 210 -17.37 2.57 3.79
N GLU A 211 -16.13 2.29 3.40
CA GLU A 211 -15.48 1.02 3.65
C GLU A 211 -14.79 1.06 5.00
N PRO A 212 -15.14 0.13 5.91
CA PRO A 212 -14.59 0.10 7.25
C PRO A 212 -13.20 -0.56 7.27
N PHE A 213 -12.25 0.01 6.53
CA PHE A 213 -10.89 -0.54 6.37
C PHE A 213 -10.18 -0.82 7.69
N HIS A 214 -10.44 0.01 8.72
CA HIS A 214 -9.89 -0.23 10.06
C HIS A 214 -10.35 -1.57 10.66
N ALA A 215 -11.60 -1.97 10.43
CA ALA A 215 -12.15 -3.23 10.95
C ALA A 215 -11.51 -4.44 10.26
N ASP A 216 -11.27 -4.35 8.96
CA ASP A 216 -10.59 -5.39 8.19
C ASP A 216 -9.13 -5.52 8.62
N CYS A 217 -8.44 -4.41 8.89
CA CYS A 217 -7.11 -4.41 9.49
C CYS A 217 -7.11 -5.10 10.85
N ILE A 218 -8.07 -4.81 11.73
CA ILE A 218 -8.17 -5.48 13.04
C ILE A 218 -8.30 -6.98 12.85
N SER A 219 -9.20 -7.43 11.99
CA SER A 219 -9.44 -8.84 11.70
C SER A 219 -8.19 -9.54 11.14
N HIS A 220 -7.50 -8.87 10.21
CA HIS A 220 -6.26 -9.37 9.61
C HIS A 220 -5.14 -9.56 10.64
N PHE A 221 -4.86 -8.56 11.47
CA PHE A 221 -3.80 -8.66 12.48
C PHE A 221 -4.13 -9.72 13.54
N ILE A 222 -5.39 -9.86 13.96
CA ILE A 222 -5.83 -10.93 14.88
C ILE A 222 -5.60 -12.30 14.24
N LYS A 223 -5.96 -12.49 12.98
CA LYS A 223 -5.70 -13.74 12.21
C LYS A 223 -4.23 -14.14 12.25
N HIS A 224 -3.32 -13.19 12.25
CA HIS A 224 -1.87 -13.41 12.32
C HIS A 224 -1.29 -13.51 13.72
N GLY A 225 -2.12 -13.57 14.76
CA GLY A 225 -1.70 -13.86 16.14
C GLY A 225 -1.41 -12.64 17.01
N PHE A 226 -1.72 -11.43 16.53
CA PHE A 226 -1.73 -10.26 17.40
C PHE A 226 -2.96 -10.22 18.30
N ALA A 227 -2.80 -9.70 19.51
CA ALA A 227 -3.94 -9.32 20.34
C ALA A 227 -4.33 -7.87 20.05
N TYR A 228 -5.59 -7.63 19.72
CA TYR A 228 -6.10 -6.28 19.59
C TYR A 228 -6.17 -5.60 20.95
N PHE A 229 -5.51 -4.46 21.08
CA PHE A 229 -5.33 -3.76 22.35
C PHE A 229 -6.20 -2.50 22.48
N GLY A 230 -6.78 -2.05 21.38
CA GLY A 230 -7.62 -0.87 21.31
C GLY A 230 -7.23 0.05 20.15
N MET A 231 -7.86 1.21 20.07
CA MET A 231 -7.53 2.21 19.06
C MET A 231 -7.60 3.62 19.63
N ILE A 232 -6.85 4.51 19.02
CA ILE A 232 -6.90 5.95 19.24
C ILE A 232 -7.57 6.57 18.01
N THR A 233 -8.62 7.32 18.22
CA THR A 233 -9.27 8.07 17.13
C THR A 233 -8.54 9.39 16.94
N VAL A 234 -8.08 9.63 15.72
CA VAL A 234 -7.49 10.90 15.32
C VAL A 234 -8.60 11.79 14.78
N VAL A 235 -8.89 12.87 15.51
CA VAL A 235 -9.92 13.82 15.10
C VAL A 235 -9.35 14.75 14.03
N THR A 236 -9.95 14.70 12.84
CA THR A 236 -9.59 15.56 11.71
C THR A 236 -10.64 16.61 11.45
N ASP A 237 -10.26 17.72 10.82
CA ASP A 237 -11.23 18.73 10.36
C ASP A 237 -11.97 18.19 9.14
N VAL A 238 -13.18 17.74 9.38
CA VAL A 238 -14.05 17.11 8.37
C VAL A 238 -14.33 18.04 7.18
N VAL A 239 -14.39 19.35 7.39
CA VAL A 239 -14.61 20.33 6.31
C VAL A 239 -13.39 20.44 5.42
N ARG A 240 -12.20 20.43 6.03
CA ARG A 240 -10.94 20.60 5.34
C ARG A 240 -10.54 19.34 4.56
N GLU A 241 -10.81 18.16 5.11
CA GLU A 241 -10.34 16.89 4.55
C GLU A 241 -11.33 16.23 3.58
N ASN A 242 -12.63 16.44 3.77
CA ASN A 242 -13.66 15.76 2.99
C ASN A 242 -14.44 16.69 2.05
N ASN A 243 -13.88 17.82 1.68
CA ASN A 243 -14.59 18.81 0.85
C ASN A 243 -14.85 18.35 -0.59
N GLN A 244 -14.29 17.25 -1.04
CA GLN A 244 -14.34 16.89 -2.47
C GLN A 244 -15.24 15.71 -2.82
N THR A 245 -15.53 14.78 -1.92
CA THR A 245 -16.05 13.49 -2.38
C THR A 245 -17.25 12.92 -1.64
N TYR A 246 -17.35 13.10 -0.35
CA TYR A 246 -18.43 12.51 0.45
C TYR A 246 -19.34 13.55 1.08
N ARG A 247 -18.82 14.73 1.39
CA ARG A 247 -19.58 15.83 1.92
C ARG A 247 -20.10 16.70 0.80
N LEU A 248 -21.41 16.83 0.74
CA LEU A 248 -22.03 17.82 -0.12
C LEU A 248 -21.86 19.21 0.48
N GLY A 249 -21.57 20.19 -0.38
CA GLY A 249 -21.58 21.58 -0.01
C GLY A 249 -22.98 22.02 0.45
N TRP A 250 -23.03 23.16 1.16
CA TRP A 250 -24.25 23.75 1.68
C TRP A 250 -25.41 23.75 0.67
N THR A 251 -25.14 24.19 -0.56
CA THR A 251 -26.15 24.30 -1.62
C THR A 251 -26.78 22.96 -1.98
N GLU A 252 -25.99 21.90 -2.02
CA GLU A 252 -26.47 20.56 -2.36
C GLU A 252 -27.28 19.95 -1.20
N GLN A 253 -26.87 20.18 0.03
CA GLN A 253 -27.61 19.73 1.21
C GLN A 253 -28.97 20.46 1.36
N CYS A 254 -29.05 21.71 0.96
CA CYS A 254 -30.32 22.45 0.92
C CYS A 254 -31.29 21.90 -0.14
N LYS A 255 -30.77 21.31 -1.22
CA LYS A 255 -31.60 20.67 -2.23
C LYS A 255 -32.12 19.30 -1.80
N ASP A 256 -31.28 18.53 -1.14
CA ASP A 256 -31.60 17.17 -0.70
C ASP A 256 -30.75 16.79 0.52
N GLY A 257 -31.29 17.01 1.72
CA GLY A 257 -30.63 16.70 2.99
C GLY A 257 -30.42 15.20 3.23
N THR A 258 -31.06 14.32 2.45
CA THR A 258 -30.85 12.85 2.56
C THR A 258 -29.49 12.41 2.02
N LYS A 259 -28.80 13.26 1.25
CA LYS A 259 -27.45 13.01 0.71
C LYS A 259 -26.35 13.36 1.71
N MET A 260 -26.66 13.76 2.91
CA MET A 260 -25.68 14.09 3.92
C MET A 260 -24.87 12.87 4.34
N GLY A 261 -23.53 13.02 4.35
CA GLY A 261 -22.59 12.02 4.82
C GLY A 261 -21.83 12.47 6.07
N VAL A 262 -21.18 11.52 6.72
CA VAL A 262 -20.26 11.79 7.85
C VAL A 262 -18.82 11.87 7.36
N GLY A 263 -17.94 12.47 8.16
CA GLY A 263 -16.50 12.43 7.87
C GLY A 263 -15.91 11.05 8.13
N CYS A 264 -14.75 10.77 7.51
CA CYS A 264 -13.98 9.58 7.77
C CYS A 264 -12.86 9.91 8.77
N PRO A 265 -12.98 9.52 10.05
CA PRO A 265 -11.91 9.68 11.02
C PRO A 265 -10.72 8.79 10.65
N GLU A 266 -9.56 9.11 11.23
CA GLU A 266 -8.38 8.27 11.16
C GLU A 266 -8.22 7.52 12.49
N TYR A 267 -7.57 6.38 12.44
CA TYR A 267 -7.40 5.52 13.60
C TYR A 267 -5.94 5.09 13.73
N ILE A 268 -5.45 5.05 14.96
CA ILE A 268 -4.21 4.36 15.29
C ILE A 268 -4.63 3.08 16.02
N LEU A 269 -4.56 1.96 15.31
CA LEU A 269 -4.88 0.65 15.85
C LEU A 269 -3.70 0.13 16.66
N LEU A 270 -3.96 -0.32 17.87
CA LEU A 270 -2.94 -0.83 18.79
C LEU A 270 -3.05 -2.35 18.86
N PHE A 271 -1.96 -3.01 18.52
CA PHE A 271 -1.84 -4.46 18.57
C PHE A 271 -0.69 -4.85 19.50
N ARG A 272 -0.86 -5.94 20.23
CA ARG A 272 0.16 -6.46 21.14
C ARG A 272 0.58 -7.85 20.72
N LYS A 273 1.89 -8.11 20.73
CA LYS A 273 2.40 -9.48 20.73
C LYS A 273 2.20 -10.06 22.12
N LEU A 274 1.59 -11.25 22.20
CA LEU A 274 1.39 -11.91 23.48
C LEU A 274 2.73 -12.30 24.12
N PRO A 275 2.83 -12.32 25.45
CA PRO A 275 4.01 -12.83 26.13
C PRO A 275 4.16 -14.33 25.88
N THR A 276 5.38 -14.84 25.91
CA THR A 276 5.64 -16.28 25.76
C THR A 276 5.26 -17.03 27.05
N ASP A 277 5.39 -16.36 28.18
CA ASP A 277 5.01 -16.88 29.48
C ASP A 277 3.78 -16.13 30.02
N HIS A 278 2.61 -16.71 29.84
CA HIS A 278 1.34 -16.14 30.28
C HIS A 278 1.25 -15.94 31.80
N SER A 279 2.08 -16.61 32.58
CA SER A 279 2.13 -16.42 34.05
C SER A 279 2.75 -15.09 34.45
N LYS A 280 3.54 -14.48 33.56
CA LYS A 280 4.18 -13.18 33.79
C LYS A 280 3.29 -11.98 33.46
N GLY A 281 2.09 -12.22 32.98
CA GLY A 281 1.12 -11.18 32.65
C GLY A 281 1.36 -10.54 31.27
N TYR A 282 1.71 -9.25 31.21
CA TYR A 282 1.66 -8.48 29.98
C TYR A 282 2.89 -8.56 29.08
N ALA A 283 4.05 -8.94 29.61
CA ALA A 283 5.30 -8.98 28.87
C ALA A 283 6.31 -9.92 29.55
N ASP A 284 7.18 -10.54 28.76
CA ASP A 284 8.27 -11.37 29.26
C ASP A 284 9.30 -10.55 30.03
N VAL A 285 9.57 -9.33 29.52
CA VAL A 285 10.45 -8.36 30.17
C VAL A 285 9.66 -7.11 30.53
N ARG A 286 9.57 -6.81 31.79
CA ARG A 286 8.88 -5.62 32.30
C ARG A 286 9.64 -4.35 31.93
N VAL A 287 8.90 -3.31 31.55
CA VAL A 287 9.43 -1.93 31.43
C VAL A 287 9.13 -1.23 32.74
N THR A 288 10.17 -0.85 33.43
CA THR A 288 10.06 -0.04 34.66
C THR A 288 10.38 1.41 34.34
N LYS A 289 9.60 2.32 34.86
CA LYS A 289 9.86 3.75 34.84
C LYS A 289 10.03 4.26 36.27
N SER A 290 10.91 5.21 36.46
CA SER A 290 10.99 5.91 37.73
C SER A 290 9.78 6.85 37.91
N LYS A 291 9.54 7.27 39.14
CA LYS A 291 8.44 8.21 39.43
C LYS A 291 8.64 9.55 38.74
N GLU A 292 9.88 9.97 38.59
CA GLU A 292 10.29 11.21 37.90
C GLU A 292 10.04 11.15 36.40
N GLU A 293 10.20 10.00 35.77
CA GLU A 293 9.92 9.78 34.35
C GLU A 293 8.39 9.73 34.07
N TYR A 294 7.60 9.56 35.12
CA TYR A 294 6.17 9.43 35.04
C TYR A 294 5.49 10.77 35.32
N THR A 295 5.41 11.63 34.36
CA THR A 295 4.84 12.96 34.50
C THR A 295 3.33 12.96 34.22
N ARG A 296 2.63 13.90 34.91
CA ARG A 296 1.18 14.07 34.75
C ARG A 296 0.76 14.40 33.31
N ALA A 297 1.63 15.03 32.56
CA ALA A 297 1.43 15.36 31.14
C ALA A 297 1.33 14.12 30.22
N GLN A 298 1.73 12.95 30.68
CA GLN A 298 1.61 11.71 29.92
C GLN A 298 0.18 11.11 29.99
N TRP A 299 -0.70 11.71 30.75
CA TRP A 299 -2.10 11.28 30.94
C TRP A 299 -3.12 12.15 30.20
N GLN A 300 -2.70 13.23 29.60
CA GLN A 300 -3.53 14.13 28.80
C GLN A 300 -3.30 13.89 27.31
#